data_7b8902a329e10ab9747042409311aa9d
#
_entry.id   7b8902a329e10ab9747042409311aa9d
#
_cell.length_a   1.000
_cell.length_b   1.000
_cell.length_c   1.000
_cell.angle_alpha   90.00
_cell.angle_beta   90.00
_cell.angle_gamma   90.00
#
_symmetry.space_group_name_H-M   'P 1'
#
loop_
_entity.id
_entity.type
_entity.pdbx_description
1 polymer ?
#
loop_
_entity_poly.entity_id
_entity_poly.type
_entity_poly.pdbx_seq_one_letter_code
_entity_poly.pdbx_strand_id
1 'polypeptide(L)'
;MFRFLRFILVGNKRIFIGAVLFLALMSLDGIGAPYFLGKFTDYMNNSDFDSSMYTVFLWLIFLLLIVLSKFLFIFFKGKFIQNVNYQLKNIHAVNSVSKENLQQSPSSYITSITSEVQQIENKFINNVFTMMLCTLQGVVTFIFLMNINVLVGLLFVGLGAIPALIPKLTKKWLKKGTTRWQESNDQYIGFLTDFLEARPLMKRFGVVNNVLKKLNEKLGVSEKNYFKMDFNQNIANTIIGLLYVCSLLIALMLGISSVQNGYMTVGSLLTIYMAADRVVTPLITAASTYNVIQSIDPVLNKVLTLNSKAEEYEQLLELPTSREVILEFKQTTVGYQDNELIKNIDFSLGSHDKILFKAPSGSGKSTFLKTILGETQVLSGTINYGQEQGIELFSVVSQHPFIFNETLMFNLTFDSPIDESRVIEILRRVGMKHLATKEMLHTKMDKQLHSLSGGELKRLELARALLFEKPCLLVDEALSGLDNESSKILNDLIKTYSGAVIDIEHHISEEMMVGYDKIITIKDNHLVINKM
;
A
#
# COMPACT_ATOMS: atom_id res chain seq x y z
N MET A 1 1.45 5.10 17.44
CA MET A 1 0.93 6.41 17.03
C MET A 1 2.00 7.52 17.05
N PHE A 2 2.56 7.98 18.19
CA PHE A 2 3.53 9.09 18.23
C PHE A 2 4.82 8.86 17.42
N ARG A 3 5.34 7.62 17.40
CA ARG A 3 6.51 7.27 16.56
C ARG A 3 6.21 7.48 15.08
N PHE A 4 5.04 7.06 14.62
CA PHE A 4 4.63 7.24 13.24
C PHE A 4 4.42 8.72 12.89
N LEU A 5 3.80 9.50 13.78
CA LEU A 5 3.65 10.95 13.57
C LEU A 5 5.02 11.62 13.43
N ARG A 6 5.98 11.27 14.29
CA ARG A 6 7.36 11.78 14.19
C ARG A 6 8.00 11.41 12.86
N PHE A 7 7.78 10.19 12.40
CA PHE A 7 8.29 9.69 11.12
C PHE A 7 7.77 10.51 9.93
N ILE A 8 6.44 10.70 9.79
CA ILE A 8 5.86 11.46 8.66
C ILE A 8 6.15 12.97 8.73
N LEU A 9 6.54 13.49 9.88
CA LEU A 9 6.96 14.89 10.04
C LEU A 9 8.39 15.14 9.56
N VAL A 10 9.21 14.12 9.39
CA VAL A 10 10.57 14.28 8.84
C VAL A 10 10.43 14.79 7.39
N GLY A 11 11.06 15.94 7.11
CA GLY A 11 10.95 16.64 5.81
C GLY A 11 9.65 17.46 5.61
N ASN A 12 8.58 17.21 6.37
CA ASN A 12 7.27 17.84 6.18
C ASN A 12 6.87 18.86 7.26
N LYS A 13 7.78 19.18 8.20
CA LYS A 13 7.49 20.02 9.37
C LYS A 13 6.90 21.39 9.01
N ARG A 14 7.46 22.09 8.02
CA ARG A 14 7.01 23.44 7.61
C ARG A 14 5.57 23.42 7.08
N ILE A 15 5.25 22.43 6.26
CA ILE A 15 3.91 22.27 5.67
C ILE A 15 2.89 21.92 6.77
N PHE A 16 3.26 21.03 7.69
CA PHE A 16 2.42 20.64 8.82
C PHE A 16 2.15 21.84 9.75
N ILE A 17 3.17 22.64 10.10
CA ILE A 17 3.00 23.85 10.91
C ILE A 17 2.06 24.85 10.23
N GLY A 18 2.19 25.05 8.91
CA GLY A 18 1.27 25.89 8.13
C GLY A 18 -0.17 25.38 8.22
N ALA A 19 -0.39 24.06 8.06
CA ALA A 19 -1.72 23.46 8.22
C ALA A 19 -2.29 23.68 9.62
N VAL A 20 -1.50 23.47 10.66
CA VAL A 20 -1.92 23.65 12.07
C VAL A 20 -2.25 25.12 12.38
N LEU A 21 -1.48 26.08 11.86
CA LEU A 21 -1.73 27.50 12.04
C LEU A 21 -3.09 27.91 11.46
N PHE A 22 -3.39 27.52 10.21
CA PHE A 22 -4.68 27.85 9.59
C PHE A 22 -5.84 27.06 10.21
N LEU A 23 -5.59 25.85 10.69
CA LEU A 23 -6.55 25.06 11.46
C LEU A 23 -6.90 25.77 12.79
N ALA A 24 -5.90 26.34 13.48
CA ALA A 24 -6.13 27.11 14.71
C ALA A 24 -6.96 28.38 14.43
N LEU A 25 -6.69 29.12 13.35
CA LEU A 25 -7.52 30.25 12.94
C LEU A 25 -8.96 29.80 12.61
N MET A 26 -9.12 28.69 11.90
CA MET A 26 -10.43 28.13 11.56
C MET A 26 -11.21 27.68 12.80
N SER A 27 -10.55 27.29 13.90
CA SER A 27 -11.22 26.90 15.14
C SER A 27 -11.97 28.05 15.82
N LEU A 28 -11.65 29.31 15.50
CA LEU A 28 -12.34 30.50 15.99
C LEU A 28 -13.78 30.63 15.44
N ASP A 29 -14.16 29.89 14.42
CA ASP A 29 -15.53 29.78 13.91
C ASP A 29 -16.51 29.34 15.02
N GLY A 30 -16.03 28.57 15.98
CA GLY A 30 -16.83 28.17 17.15
C GLY A 30 -17.34 29.35 18.00
N ILE A 31 -16.62 30.48 18.00
CA ILE A 31 -16.97 31.70 18.76
C ILE A 31 -17.71 32.69 17.85
N GLY A 32 -17.31 32.82 16.59
CA GLY A 32 -17.74 33.92 15.73
C GLY A 32 -19.25 34.03 15.58
N ALA A 33 -19.91 33.02 15.04
CA ALA A 33 -21.34 33.06 14.81
C ALA A 33 -22.15 33.28 16.12
N PRO A 34 -21.88 32.56 17.23
CA PRO A 34 -22.54 32.84 18.51
C PRO A 34 -22.35 34.28 18.99
N TYR A 35 -21.14 34.80 18.95
CA TYR A 35 -20.82 36.14 19.44
C TYR A 35 -21.52 37.24 18.64
N PHE A 36 -21.38 37.22 17.34
CA PHE A 36 -21.95 38.25 16.47
C PHE A 36 -23.47 38.24 16.50
N LEU A 37 -24.10 37.04 16.51
CA LEU A 37 -25.55 36.94 16.57
C LEU A 37 -26.10 37.40 17.92
N GLY A 38 -25.41 37.08 19.03
CA GLY A 38 -25.78 37.57 20.35
C GLY A 38 -25.71 39.07 20.48
N LYS A 39 -24.60 39.68 20.01
CA LYS A 39 -24.45 41.15 19.98
C LYS A 39 -25.50 41.83 19.09
N PHE A 40 -25.75 41.27 17.89
CA PHE A 40 -26.80 41.74 17.01
C PHE A 40 -28.17 41.75 17.70
N THR A 41 -28.50 40.67 18.45
CA THR A 41 -29.76 40.55 19.16
C THR A 41 -29.87 41.60 20.27
N ASP A 42 -28.81 41.86 21.04
CA ASP A 42 -28.80 42.86 22.10
C ASP A 42 -28.96 44.27 21.54
N TYR A 43 -28.29 44.66 20.44
CA TYR A 43 -28.45 45.96 19.80
C TYR A 43 -29.85 46.15 19.21
N MET A 44 -30.40 45.11 18.57
CA MET A 44 -31.79 45.16 18.06
C MET A 44 -32.81 45.31 19.18
N ASN A 45 -32.61 44.63 20.31
CA ASN A 45 -33.49 44.76 21.48
C ASN A 45 -33.46 46.16 22.10
N ASN A 46 -32.32 46.86 22.01
CA ASN A 46 -32.15 48.24 22.45
C ASN A 46 -32.50 49.29 21.36
N SER A 47 -33.04 48.88 20.20
CA SER A 47 -33.39 49.74 19.06
C SER A 47 -32.20 50.53 18.49
N ASP A 48 -30.97 50.02 18.66
CA ASP A 48 -29.73 50.57 18.09
C ASP A 48 -29.43 49.92 16.73
N PHE A 49 -30.04 50.46 15.69
CA PHE A 49 -29.95 49.92 14.33
C PHE A 49 -28.57 50.14 13.71
N ASP A 50 -27.88 51.25 14.02
CA ASP A 50 -26.56 51.55 13.48
C ASP A 50 -25.51 50.55 13.99
N SER A 51 -25.49 50.29 15.29
CA SER A 51 -24.61 49.27 15.90
C SER A 51 -24.94 47.85 15.41
N SER A 52 -26.23 47.57 15.14
CA SER A 52 -26.67 46.30 14.57
C SER A 52 -26.07 46.08 13.16
N MET A 53 -26.17 47.09 12.27
CA MET A 53 -25.59 47.02 10.91
C MET A 53 -24.08 46.90 10.94
N TYR A 54 -23.42 47.67 11.83
CA TYR A 54 -21.96 47.55 12.00
C TYR A 54 -21.54 46.15 12.45
N THR A 55 -22.29 45.54 13.34
CA THR A 55 -22.05 44.17 13.82
C THR A 55 -22.16 43.15 12.69
N VAL A 56 -23.16 43.27 11.81
CA VAL A 56 -23.31 42.42 10.63
C VAL A 56 -22.13 42.58 9.66
N PHE A 57 -21.66 43.82 9.45
CA PHE A 57 -20.50 44.09 8.61
C PHE A 57 -19.21 43.46 9.16
N LEU A 58 -18.96 43.60 10.47
CA LEU A 58 -17.82 42.93 11.13
C LEU A 58 -17.93 41.40 11.05
N TRP A 59 -19.13 40.85 11.17
CA TRP A 59 -19.36 39.42 11.04
C TRP A 59 -19.03 38.92 9.62
N LEU A 60 -19.41 39.70 8.59
CA LEU A 60 -19.04 39.38 7.20
C LEU A 60 -17.53 39.32 7.01
N ILE A 61 -16.78 40.30 7.52
CA ILE A 61 -15.31 40.31 7.47
C ILE A 61 -14.74 39.08 8.17
N PHE A 62 -15.24 38.76 9.36
CA PHE A 62 -14.82 37.60 10.13
C PHE A 62 -15.07 36.30 9.34
N LEU A 63 -16.23 36.11 8.73
CA LEU A 63 -16.56 34.95 7.90
C LEU A 63 -15.61 34.83 6.70
N LEU A 64 -15.30 35.94 6.03
CA LEU A 64 -14.34 35.94 4.92
C LEU A 64 -12.94 35.49 5.37
N LEU A 65 -12.49 35.94 6.54
CA LEU A 65 -11.20 35.49 7.12
C LEU A 65 -11.21 33.99 7.46
N ILE A 66 -12.32 33.49 8.02
CA ILE A 66 -12.46 32.04 8.29
C ILE A 66 -12.46 31.22 7.00
N VAL A 67 -13.18 31.68 5.97
CA VAL A 67 -13.20 31.01 4.65
C VAL A 67 -11.81 30.99 4.03
N LEU A 68 -11.07 32.11 4.09
CA LEU A 68 -9.69 32.17 3.59
C LEU A 68 -8.78 31.21 4.37
N SER A 69 -8.90 31.18 5.69
CA SER A 69 -8.14 30.25 6.55
C SER A 69 -8.46 28.78 6.21
N LYS A 70 -9.73 28.45 5.94
CA LYS A 70 -10.15 27.12 5.51
C LYS A 70 -9.56 26.75 4.16
N PHE A 71 -9.52 27.65 3.20
CA PHE A 71 -8.90 27.41 1.89
C PHE A 71 -7.40 27.14 2.03
N LEU A 72 -6.69 27.95 2.81
CA LEU A 72 -5.26 27.77 3.06
C LEU A 72 -4.98 26.47 3.84
N PHE A 73 -5.81 26.14 4.81
CA PHE A 73 -5.73 24.84 5.51
C PHE A 73 -5.85 23.67 4.54
N ILE A 74 -6.85 23.68 3.65
CA ILE A 74 -7.05 22.64 2.64
C ILE A 74 -5.81 22.49 1.77
N PHE A 75 -5.22 23.61 1.32
CA PHE A 75 -4.01 23.61 0.51
C PHE A 75 -2.81 22.97 1.25
N PHE A 76 -2.49 23.43 2.46
CA PHE A 76 -1.36 22.90 3.24
C PHE A 76 -1.57 21.43 3.64
N LYS A 77 -2.80 21.07 4.05
CA LYS A 77 -3.17 19.68 4.35
C LYS A 77 -3.02 18.79 3.14
N GLY A 78 -3.52 19.22 1.97
CA GLY A 78 -3.40 18.47 0.71
C GLY A 78 -1.94 18.23 0.32
N LYS A 79 -1.10 19.28 0.43
CA LYS A 79 0.33 19.17 0.16
C LYS A 79 1.05 18.24 1.15
N PHE A 80 0.68 18.28 2.43
CA PHE A 80 1.19 17.35 3.44
C PHE A 80 0.82 15.90 3.11
N ILE A 81 -0.45 15.63 2.77
CA ILE A 81 -0.93 14.29 2.38
C ILE A 81 -0.19 13.79 1.14
N GLN A 82 -0.02 14.64 0.11
CA GLN A 82 0.72 14.29 -1.10
C GLN A 82 2.13 13.79 -0.78
N ASN A 83 2.86 14.53 0.04
CA ASN A 83 4.24 14.18 0.41
C ASN A 83 4.30 12.89 1.22
N VAL A 84 3.40 12.72 2.20
CA VAL A 84 3.33 11.51 3.02
C VAL A 84 2.97 10.30 2.16
N ASN A 85 1.99 10.40 1.27
CA ASN A 85 1.62 9.32 0.37
C ASN A 85 2.78 8.92 -0.56
N TYR A 86 3.55 9.90 -1.04
CA TYR A 86 4.76 9.63 -1.83
C TYR A 86 5.79 8.83 -1.01
N GLN A 87 6.09 9.27 0.22
CA GLN A 87 7.02 8.56 1.11
C GLN A 87 6.56 7.13 1.39
N LEU A 88 5.28 6.94 1.73
CA LEU A 88 4.74 5.62 2.05
C LEU A 88 4.77 4.67 0.85
N LYS A 89 4.36 5.14 -0.32
CA LYS A 89 4.37 4.32 -1.54
C LYS A 89 5.80 3.94 -1.94
N ASN A 90 6.76 4.85 -1.80
CA ASN A 90 8.17 4.56 -2.06
C ASN A 90 8.72 3.48 -1.13
N ILE A 91 8.45 3.57 0.19
CA ILE A 91 8.86 2.55 1.17
C ILE A 91 8.30 1.17 0.80
N HIS A 92 7.02 1.10 0.44
CA HIS A 92 6.42 -0.17 0.00
C HIS A 92 7.06 -0.69 -1.28
N ALA A 93 7.36 0.19 -2.26
CA ALA A 93 8.01 -0.20 -3.51
C ALA A 93 9.42 -0.75 -3.26
N VAL A 94 10.25 -0.05 -2.47
CA VAL A 94 11.60 -0.51 -2.11
C VAL A 94 11.55 -1.85 -1.37
N ASN A 95 10.66 -1.99 -0.37
CA ASN A 95 10.53 -3.27 0.35
C ASN A 95 10.00 -4.43 -0.51
N SER A 96 9.27 -4.17 -1.60
CA SER A 96 8.80 -5.24 -2.49
C SER A 96 9.94 -5.98 -3.18
N VAL A 97 11.08 -5.35 -3.34
CA VAL A 97 12.29 -5.90 -4.00
C VAL A 97 13.20 -6.65 -3.02
N SER A 98 12.91 -6.62 -1.70
CA SER A 98 13.74 -7.34 -0.71
C SER A 98 13.59 -8.86 -0.84
N LYS A 99 14.69 -9.61 -0.58
CA LYS A 99 14.75 -11.09 -0.71
C LYS A 99 13.60 -11.82 -0.01
N GLU A 100 13.21 -11.37 1.18
CA GLU A 100 12.13 -11.98 1.98
C GLU A 100 10.76 -11.87 1.30
N ASN A 101 10.61 -10.93 0.39
CA ASN A 101 9.33 -10.54 -0.18
C ASN A 101 9.14 -11.02 -1.63
N LEU A 102 10.19 -11.49 -2.30
CA LEU A 102 10.12 -11.97 -3.70
C LEU A 102 9.16 -13.17 -3.88
N GLN A 103 8.86 -13.90 -2.82
CA GLN A 103 7.93 -15.04 -2.85
C GLN A 103 6.44 -14.64 -2.76
N GLN A 104 6.14 -13.38 -2.40
CA GLN A 104 4.75 -12.93 -2.26
C GLN A 104 4.15 -12.59 -3.63
N SER A 105 2.84 -12.83 -3.79
CA SER A 105 2.15 -12.52 -5.05
C SER A 105 2.14 -11.01 -5.31
N PRO A 106 2.31 -10.55 -6.56
CA PRO A 106 2.23 -9.13 -6.91
C PRO A 106 0.91 -8.47 -6.49
N SER A 107 -0.20 -9.22 -6.49
CA SER A 107 -1.52 -8.73 -6.08
C SER A 107 -1.57 -8.32 -4.60
N SER A 108 -0.86 -9.04 -3.71
CA SER A 108 -0.77 -8.68 -2.29
C SER A 108 -0.05 -7.36 -2.08
N TYR A 109 1.00 -7.08 -2.86
CA TYR A 109 1.73 -5.81 -2.82
C TYR A 109 0.91 -4.64 -3.37
N ILE A 110 0.22 -4.83 -4.50
CA ILE A 110 -0.66 -3.81 -5.06
C ILE A 110 -1.72 -3.41 -4.02
N THR A 111 -2.30 -4.40 -3.34
CA THR A 111 -3.29 -4.16 -2.28
C THR A 111 -2.67 -3.41 -1.09
N SER A 112 -1.46 -3.78 -0.65
CA SER A 112 -0.73 -3.08 0.42
C SER A 112 -0.44 -1.62 0.04
N ILE A 113 0.15 -1.39 -1.13
CA ILE A 113 0.53 -0.03 -1.58
C ILE A 113 -0.69 0.87 -1.76
N THR A 114 -1.81 0.33 -2.24
CA THR A 114 -3.02 1.13 -2.49
C THR A 114 -3.90 1.23 -1.24
N SER A 115 -4.34 0.09 -0.69
CA SER A 115 -5.32 0.04 0.39
C SER A 115 -4.74 0.49 1.74
N GLU A 116 -3.51 0.08 2.10
CA GLU A 116 -2.90 0.47 3.37
C GLU A 116 -2.58 1.96 3.41
N VAL A 117 -2.01 2.51 2.32
CA VAL A 117 -1.72 3.96 2.21
C VAL A 117 -3.02 4.76 2.29
N GLN A 118 -4.09 4.33 1.60
CA GLN A 118 -5.38 4.98 1.67
C GLN A 118 -6.02 4.88 3.07
N GLN A 119 -5.85 3.76 3.77
CA GLN A 119 -6.29 3.64 5.16
C GLN A 119 -5.53 4.59 6.09
N ILE A 120 -4.22 4.75 5.92
CA ILE A 120 -3.40 5.69 6.70
C ILE A 120 -3.87 7.13 6.44
N GLU A 121 -4.09 7.50 5.19
CA GLU A 121 -4.63 8.82 4.84
C GLU A 121 -5.99 9.07 5.52
N ASN A 122 -6.96 8.16 5.31
CA ASN A 122 -8.33 8.37 5.74
C ASN A 122 -8.54 8.15 7.25
N LYS A 123 -7.91 7.13 7.84
CA LYS A 123 -8.14 6.79 9.25
C LYS A 123 -7.13 7.41 10.21
N PHE A 124 -5.93 7.78 9.73
CA PHE A 124 -4.91 8.40 10.57
C PHE A 124 -4.77 9.89 10.28
N ILE A 125 -4.27 10.29 9.10
CA ILE A 125 -3.92 11.69 8.83
C ILE A 125 -5.13 12.61 8.91
N ASN A 126 -6.21 12.27 8.21
CA ASN A 126 -7.44 13.06 8.22
C ASN A 126 -8.04 13.17 9.62
N ASN A 127 -8.00 12.06 10.38
CA ASN A 127 -8.55 12.05 11.74
C ASN A 127 -7.66 12.79 12.75
N VAL A 128 -6.34 12.80 12.58
CA VAL A 128 -5.44 13.63 13.40
C VAL A 128 -5.79 15.11 13.24
N PHE A 129 -5.94 15.61 12.02
CA PHE A 129 -6.35 17.00 11.79
C PHE A 129 -7.76 17.28 12.32
N THR A 130 -8.72 16.36 12.13
CA THR A 130 -10.07 16.51 12.70
C THR A 130 -10.04 16.56 14.23
N MET A 131 -9.29 15.67 14.86
CA MET A 131 -9.14 15.66 16.33
C MET A 131 -8.50 16.95 16.83
N MET A 132 -7.46 17.47 16.15
CA MET A 132 -6.85 18.76 16.50
C MET A 132 -7.83 19.91 16.36
N LEU A 133 -8.60 19.98 15.26
CA LEU A 133 -9.61 21.02 15.05
C LEU A 133 -10.68 20.96 16.15
N CYS A 134 -11.25 19.79 16.39
CA CYS A 134 -12.29 19.59 17.39
C CYS A 134 -11.81 19.95 18.80
N THR A 135 -10.59 19.56 19.16
CA THR A 135 -10.02 19.87 20.48
C THR A 135 -9.79 21.38 20.63
N LEU A 136 -9.17 22.02 19.63
CA LEU A 136 -8.94 23.47 19.67
C LEU A 136 -10.25 24.25 19.71
N GLN A 137 -11.19 23.92 18.82
CA GLN A 137 -12.49 24.58 18.79
C GLN A 137 -13.25 24.41 20.10
N GLY A 138 -13.31 23.19 20.65
CA GLY A 138 -13.97 22.90 21.92
C GLY A 138 -13.35 23.68 23.08
N VAL A 139 -12.02 23.70 23.20
CA VAL A 139 -11.31 24.41 24.28
C VAL A 139 -11.49 25.93 24.15
N VAL A 140 -11.29 26.48 22.95
CA VAL A 140 -11.40 27.93 22.72
C VAL A 140 -12.84 28.42 22.99
N THR A 141 -13.84 27.67 22.50
CA THR A 141 -15.25 28.01 22.73
C THR A 141 -15.66 27.83 24.20
N PHE A 142 -15.13 26.80 24.88
CA PHE A 142 -15.36 26.62 26.30
C PHE A 142 -14.85 27.80 27.14
N ILE A 143 -13.61 28.24 26.89
CA ILE A 143 -13.03 29.42 27.56
C ILE A 143 -13.88 30.67 27.28
N PHE A 144 -14.32 30.84 26.04
CA PHE A 144 -15.20 31.95 25.65
C PHE A 144 -16.54 31.92 26.44
N LEU A 145 -17.19 30.75 26.54
CA LEU A 145 -18.42 30.58 27.31
C LEU A 145 -18.26 30.97 28.80
N MET A 146 -17.15 30.54 29.42
CA MET A 146 -16.87 30.86 30.83
C MET A 146 -16.71 32.38 31.06
N ASN A 147 -16.27 33.15 30.07
CA ASN A 147 -16.15 34.61 30.16
C ASN A 147 -17.49 35.35 30.05
N ILE A 148 -18.55 34.71 29.48
CA ILE A 148 -19.88 35.31 29.39
C ILE A 148 -20.64 35.12 30.71
N ASN A 149 -20.86 33.89 31.12
CA ASN A 149 -21.49 33.52 32.38
C ASN A 149 -21.09 32.09 32.78
N VAL A 150 -20.31 31.95 33.85
CA VAL A 150 -19.77 30.68 34.30
C VAL A 150 -20.86 29.66 34.64
N LEU A 151 -21.89 30.09 35.40
CA LEU A 151 -22.91 29.19 35.90
C LEU A 151 -23.79 28.65 34.77
N VAL A 152 -24.30 29.54 33.92
CA VAL A 152 -25.15 29.18 32.79
C VAL A 152 -24.33 28.40 31.74
N GLY A 153 -23.09 28.80 31.47
CA GLY A 153 -22.19 28.10 30.57
C GLY A 153 -21.90 26.66 31.00
N LEU A 154 -21.59 26.44 32.28
CA LEU A 154 -21.38 25.07 32.82
C LEU A 154 -22.66 24.24 32.75
N LEU A 155 -23.82 24.84 33.00
CA LEU A 155 -25.10 24.14 32.90
C LEU A 155 -25.39 23.66 31.48
N PHE A 156 -25.20 24.52 30.46
CA PHE A 156 -25.41 24.16 29.07
C PHE A 156 -24.42 23.08 28.61
N VAL A 157 -23.13 23.21 28.94
CA VAL A 157 -22.12 22.23 28.58
C VAL A 157 -22.35 20.90 29.32
N GLY A 158 -22.67 20.94 30.60
CA GLY A 158 -22.93 19.76 31.43
C GLY A 158 -24.14 18.97 30.96
N LEU A 159 -25.28 19.63 30.74
CA LEU A 159 -26.48 18.98 30.21
C LEU A 159 -26.26 18.48 28.78
N GLY A 160 -25.60 19.27 27.92
CA GLY A 160 -25.28 18.88 26.57
C GLY A 160 -24.33 17.68 26.47
N ALA A 161 -23.51 17.42 27.49
CA ALA A 161 -22.62 16.26 27.53
C ALA A 161 -23.32 14.95 27.96
N ILE A 162 -24.52 14.96 28.51
CA ILE A 162 -25.26 13.76 28.96
C ILE A 162 -25.42 12.73 27.83
N PRO A 163 -25.80 13.08 26.59
CA PRO A 163 -25.94 12.13 25.50
C PRO A 163 -24.63 11.38 25.13
N ALA A 164 -23.47 11.96 25.46
CA ALA A 164 -22.17 11.32 25.24
C ALA A 164 -21.95 10.04 26.08
N LEU A 165 -22.77 9.81 27.10
CA LEU A 165 -22.72 8.59 27.92
C LEU A 165 -23.43 7.40 27.24
N ILE A 166 -24.38 7.64 26.33
CA ILE A 166 -25.21 6.61 25.67
C ILE A 166 -24.35 5.60 24.88
N PRO A 167 -23.31 5.97 24.12
CA PRO A 167 -22.48 5.01 23.42
C PRO A 167 -21.84 3.96 24.32
N LYS A 168 -21.53 4.30 25.60
CA LYS A 168 -21.03 3.31 26.57
C LYS A 168 -22.06 2.25 26.90
N LEU A 169 -23.33 2.61 26.98
CA LEU A 169 -24.44 1.71 27.30
C LEU A 169 -24.79 0.81 26.12
N THR A 170 -24.76 1.35 24.91
CA THR A 170 -25.13 0.62 23.68
C THR A 170 -23.99 -0.21 23.09
N LYS A 171 -22.73 0.00 23.51
CA LYS A 171 -21.52 -0.62 22.94
C LYS A 171 -21.61 -2.15 22.76
N LYS A 172 -22.06 -2.89 23.79
CA LYS A 172 -22.16 -4.36 23.73
C LYS A 172 -23.18 -4.83 22.71
N TRP A 173 -24.33 -4.16 22.66
CA TRP A 173 -25.43 -4.46 21.74
C TRP A 173 -25.05 -4.19 20.29
N LEU A 174 -24.46 -3.02 20.00
CA LEU A 174 -23.98 -2.65 18.66
C LEU A 174 -22.84 -3.57 18.19
N LYS A 175 -21.88 -3.89 19.08
CA LYS A 175 -20.79 -4.80 18.74
C LYS A 175 -21.29 -6.17 18.30
N LYS A 176 -22.31 -6.73 19.00
CA LYS A 176 -22.88 -8.03 18.62
C LYS A 176 -23.53 -8.01 17.22
N GLY A 177 -24.17 -6.89 16.85
CA GLY A 177 -24.71 -6.71 15.50
C GLY A 177 -23.62 -6.67 14.43
N THR A 178 -22.57 -5.89 14.69
CA THR A 178 -21.43 -5.76 13.78
C THR A 178 -20.71 -7.09 13.56
N THR A 179 -20.42 -7.85 14.63
CA THR A 179 -19.77 -9.16 14.52
C THR A 179 -20.58 -10.14 13.68
N ARG A 180 -21.91 -10.22 13.90
CA ARG A 180 -22.80 -11.10 13.11
C ARG A 180 -22.81 -10.73 11.63
N TRP A 181 -22.85 -9.44 11.32
CA TRP A 181 -22.76 -8.99 9.94
C TRP A 181 -21.40 -9.38 9.33
N GLN A 182 -20.28 -9.09 10.01
CA GLN A 182 -18.94 -9.44 9.53
C GLN A 182 -18.83 -10.93 9.21
N GLU A 183 -19.23 -11.81 10.13
CA GLU A 183 -19.20 -13.27 9.93
C GLU A 183 -20.00 -13.71 8.69
N SER A 184 -21.21 -13.15 8.50
CA SER A 184 -22.04 -13.49 7.33
C SER A 184 -21.50 -12.89 6.02
N ASN A 185 -20.91 -11.72 6.08
CA ASN A 185 -20.27 -11.08 4.93
C ASN A 185 -19.00 -11.82 4.49
N ASP A 186 -18.18 -12.28 5.43
CA ASP A 186 -16.98 -13.07 5.12
C ASP A 186 -17.34 -14.40 4.45
N GLN A 187 -18.45 -15.05 4.91
CA GLN A 187 -18.97 -16.25 4.26
C GLN A 187 -19.51 -15.98 2.85
N TYR A 188 -20.11 -14.82 2.62
CA TYR A 188 -20.57 -14.40 1.29
C TYR A 188 -19.41 -14.11 0.36
N ILE A 189 -18.43 -13.31 0.82
CA ILE A 189 -17.25 -12.95 0.02
C ILE A 189 -16.41 -14.20 -0.32
N GLY A 190 -16.21 -15.10 0.64
CA GLY A 190 -15.50 -16.36 0.38
C GLY A 190 -16.19 -17.17 -0.73
N PHE A 191 -17.51 -17.35 -0.65
CA PHE A 191 -18.26 -18.06 -1.68
C PHE A 191 -18.32 -17.32 -3.02
N LEU A 192 -18.34 -15.98 -3.01
CA LEU A 192 -18.28 -15.15 -4.23
C LEU A 192 -16.92 -15.33 -4.94
N THR A 193 -15.84 -15.44 -4.20
CA THR A 193 -14.50 -15.72 -4.75
C THR A 193 -14.49 -17.06 -5.46
N ASP A 194 -14.96 -18.13 -4.78
CA ASP A 194 -15.10 -19.47 -5.37
C ASP A 194 -15.97 -19.44 -6.63
N PHE A 195 -17.10 -18.71 -6.59
CA PHE A 195 -18.01 -18.55 -7.73
C PHE A 195 -17.30 -17.89 -8.92
N LEU A 196 -16.52 -16.84 -8.67
CA LEU A 196 -15.81 -16.12 -9.73
C LEU A 196 -14.67 -16.96 -10.35
N GLU A 197 -13.98 -17.75 -9.56
CA GLU A 197 -12.92 -18.65 -10.04
C GLU A 197 -13.50 -19.85 -10.83
N ALA A 198 -14.63 -20.39 -10.36
CA ALA A 198 -15.28 -21.54 -10.97
C ALA A 198 -16.15 -21.21 -12.20
N ARG A 199 -16.20 -19.95 -12.69
CA ARG A 199 -17.04 -19.52 -13.82
C ARG A 199 -16.93 -20.43 -15.06
N PRO A 200 -15.72 -20.77 -15.55
CA PRO A 200 -15.60 -21.65 -16.72
C PRO A 200 -16.13 -23.07 -16.45
N LEU A 201 -15.91 -23.57 -15.23
CA LEU A 201 -16.36 -24.89 -14.80
C LEU A 201 -17.90 -24.95 -14.77
N MET A 202 -18.55 -23.99 -14.10
CA MET A 202 -20.01 -23.92 -14.00
C MET A 202 -20.69 -23.82 -15.36
N LYS A 203 -20.08 -23.07 -16.29
CA LYS A 203 -20.60 -22.95 -17.67
C LYS A 203 -20.51 -24.28 -18.43
N ARG A 204 -19.41 -25.03 -18.29
CA ARG A 204 -19.23 -26.34 -18.92
C ARG A 204 -20.24 -27.38 -18.42
N PHE A 205 -20.58 -27.35 -17.13
CA PHE A 205 -21.54 -28.27 -16.55
C PHE A 205 -23.00 -27.80 -16.62
N GLY A 206 -23.28 -26.57 -17.09
CA GLY A 206 -24.63 -26.00 -17.18
C GLY A 206 -25.29 -25.72 -15.82
N VAL A 207 -24.54 -25.60 -14.73
CA VAL A 207 -25.04 -25.50 -13.34
C VAL A 207 -25.02 -24.07 -12.77
N VAL A 208 -24.83 -23.05 -13.59
CA VAL A 208 -24.71 -21.65 -13.16
C VAL A 208 -25.87 -21.22 -12.28
N ASN A 209 -27.11 -21.53 -12.67
CA ASN A 209 -28.31 -21.12 -11.92
C ASN A 209 -28.37 -21.74 -10.52
N ASN A 210 -27.94 -22.99 -10.36
CA ASN A 210 -27.96 -23.67 -9.07
C ASN A 210 -26.95 -23.04 -8.10
N VAL A 211 -25.74 -22.72 -8.60
CA VAL A 211 -24.70 -22.08 -7.78
C VAL A 211 -25.06 -20.62 -7.47
N LEU A 212 -25.66 -19.91 -8.46
CA LEU A 212 -26.15 -18.54 -8.27
C LEU A 212 -27.25 -18.47 -7.19
N LYS A 213 -28.16 -19.45 -7.13
CA LYS A 213 -29.15 -19.52 -6.07
C LYS A 213 -28.51 -19.59 -4.69
N LYS A 214 -27.50 -20.44 -4.52
CA LYS A 214 -26.75 -20.57 -3.26
C LYS A 214 -25.97 -19.28 -2.91
N LEU A 215 -25.43 -18.59 -3.91
CA LEU A 215 -24.77 -17.28 -3.72
C LEU A 215 -25.80 -16.24 -3.22
N ASN A 216 -26.99 -16.19 -3.83
CA ASN A 216 -28.06 -15.26 -3.44
C ASN A 216 -28.60 -15.56 -2.04
N GLU A 217 -28.64 -16.80 -1.61
CA GLU A 217 -29.01 -17.17 -0.24
C GLU A 217 -28.01 -16.59 0.79
N LYS A 218 -26.71 -16.74 0.53
CA LYS A 218 -25.65 -16.16 1.38
C LYS A 218 -25.69 -14.63 1.37
N LEU A 219 -25.87 -14.02 0.20
CA LEU A 219 -26.05 -12.57 0.07
C LEU A 219 -27.26 -12.10 0.90
N GLY A 220 -28.41 -12.78 0.79
CA GLY A 220 -29.61 -12.43 1.53
C GLY A 220 -29.41 -12.49 3.06
N VAL A 221 -28.62 -13.43 3.56
CA VAL A 221 -28.26 -13.51 5.00
C VAL A 221 -27.35 -12.35 5.40
N SER A 222 -26.34 -12.03 4.59
CA SER A 222 -25.42 -10.90 4.83
C SER A 222 -26.17 -9.58 4.86
N GLU A 223 -27.01 -9.30 3.85
CA GLU A 223 -27.81 -8.06 3.74
C GLU A 223 -28.83 -7.91 4.88
N LYS A 224 -29.46 -8.99 5.30
CA LYS A 224 -30.36 -8.99 6.46
C LYS A 224 -29.65 -8.63 7.76
N ASN A 225 -28.44 -9.14 7.94
CA ASN A 225 -27.60 -8.81 9.11
C ASN A 225 -27.07 -7.38 9.04
N TYR A 226 -26.71 -6.90 7.84
CA TYR A 226 -26.35 -5.51 7.59
C TYR A 226 -27.45 -4.55 7.95
N PHE A 227 -28.66 -4.79 7.43
CA PHE A 227 -29.83 -4.00 7.76
C PHE A 227 -30.07 -3.92 9.27
N LYS A 228 -30.01 -5.06 9.98
CA LYS A 228 -30.19 -5.07 11.45
C LYS A 228 -29.12 -4.28 12.18
N MET A 229 -27.87 -4.40 11.74
CA MET A 229 -26.74 -3.64 12.31
C MET A 229 -26.95 -2.13 12.10
N ASP A 230 -27.20 -1.72 10.87
CA ASP A 230 -27.40 -0.31 10.50
C ASP A 230 -28.63 0.29 11.19
N PHE A 231 -29.75 -0.43 11.20
CA PHE A 231 -30.97 -0.01 11.89
C PHE A 231 -30.75 0.20 13.39
N ASN A 232 -30.05 -0.71 14.06
CA ASN A 232 -29.71 -0.57 15.48
C ASN A 232 -28.81 0.64 15.74
N GLN A 233 -27.85 0.90 14.85
CA GLN A 233 -26.98 2.06 14.93
C GLN A 233 -27.75 3.37 14.76
N ASN A 234 -28.66 3.41 13.79
CA ASN A 234 -29.50 4.58 13.54
C ASN A 234 -30.49 4.84 14.68
N ILE A 235 -31.07 3.81 15.29
CA ILE A 235 -31.88 3.96 16.52
C ILE A 235 -31.04 4.58 17.64
N ALA A 236 -29.84 4.05 17.90
CA ALA A 236 -28.98 4.57 18.95
C ALA A 236 -28.65 6.06 18.70
N ASN A 237 -28.32 6.44 17.47
CA ASN A 237 -28.06 7.83 17.08
C ASN A 237 -29.30 8.73 17.24
N THR A 238 -30.47 8.22 16.90
CA THR A 238 -31.75 8.97 17.07
C THR A 238 -32.04 9.23 18.55
N ILE A 239 -31.83 8.25 19.42
CA ILE A 239 -32.00 8.41 20.87
C ILE A 239 -31.01 9.45 21.42
N ILE A 240 -29.74 9.40 20.99
CA ILE A 240 -28.72 10.40 21.35
C ILE A 240 -29.17 11.79 20.93
N GLY A 241 -29.64 11.96 19.69
CA GLY A 241 -30.12 13.24 19.17
C GLY A 241 -31.33 13.79 19.96
N LEU A 242 -32.28 12.92 20.28
CA LEU A 242 -33.46 13.31 21.06
C LEU A 242 -33.07 13.78 22.49
N LEU A 243 -32.23 13.02 23.17
CA LEU A 243 -31.73 13.38 24.49
C LEU A 243 -30.94 14.69 24.45
N TYR A 244 -30.17 14.93 23.40
CA TYR A 244 -29.42 16.16 23.20
C TYR A 244 -30.37 17.36 23.09
N VAL A 245 -31.40 17.28 22.24
CA VAL A 245 -32.40 18.36 22.10
C VAL A 245 -33.14 18.60 23.41
N CYS A 246 -33.56 17.56 24.12
CA CYS A 246 -34.20 17.69 25.44
C CYS A 246 -33.28 18.39 26.46
N SER A 247 -32.00 18.03 26.48
CA SER A 247 -31.03 18.65 27.38
C SER A 247 -30.83 20.14 27.08
N LEU A 248 -30.78 20.51 25.80
CA LEU A 248 -30.68 21.93 25.41
C LEU A 248 -31.94 22.72 25.75
N LEU A 249 -33.14 22.14 25.59
CA LEU A 249 -34.38 22.81 25.97
C LEU A 249 -34.47 23.06 27.49
N ILE A 250 -34.03 22.08 28.30
CA ILE A 250 -33.97 22.26 29.77
C ILE A 250 -32.98 23.37 30.13
N ALA A 251 -31.79 23.38 29.52
CA ALA A 251 -30.80 24.43 29.74
C ALA A 251 -31.32 25.81 29.34
N LEU A 252 -32.06 25.89 28.20
CA LEU A 252 -32.67 27.14 27.74
C LEU A 252 -33.72 27.65 28.72
N MET A 253 -34.62 26.78 29.25
CA MET A 253 -35.62 27.15 30.25
C MET A 253 -34.97 27.75 31.52
N LEU A 254 -33.90 27.14 32.01
CA LEU A 254 -33.14 27.64 33.15
C LEU A 254 -32.40 28.95 32.83
N GLY A 255 -31.90 29.08 31.57
CA GLY A 255 -31.28 30.32 31.10
C GLY A 255 -32.26 31.51 31.03
N ILE A 256 -33.51 31.28 30.60
CA ILE A 256 -34.58 32.31 30.58
C ILE A 256 -34.81 32.88 31.99
N SER A 257 -34.84 32.05 33.01
CA SER A 257 -34.95 32.51 34.39
C SER A 257 -33.80 33.46 34.78
N SER A 258 -32.57 33.23 34.29
CA SER A 258 -31.42 34.12 34.51
C SER A 258 -31.58 35.48 33.83
N VAL A 259 -32.20 35.51 32.64
CA VAL A 259 -32.53 36.76 31.93
C VAL A 259 -33.61 37.54 32.67
N GLN A 260 -34.68 36.86 33.12
CA GLN A 260 -35.77 37.52 33.90
C GLN A 260 -35.26 38.15 35.20
N ASN A 261 -34.29 37.51 35.83
CA ASN A 261 -33.67 38.05 37.06
C ASN A 261 -32.59 39.13 36.80
N GLY A 262 -32.37 39.53 35.53
CA GLY A 262 -31.41 40.56 35.16
C GLY A 262 -29.93 40.16 35.23
N TYR A 263 -29.62 38.87 35.37
CA TYR A 263 -28.22 38.38 35.44
C TYR A 263 -27.52 38.31 34.09
N MET A 264 -28.27 38.39 32.99
CA MET A 264 -27.74 38.34 31.63
C MET A 264 -28.72 38.92 30.60
N THR A 265 -28.22 39.31 29.44
CA THR A 265 -29.04 39.78 28.31
C THR A 265 -29.61 38.63 27.50
N VAL A 266 -30.64 38.89 26.67
CA VAL A 266 -31.19 37.91 25.72
C VAL A 266 -30.14 37.47 24.71
N GLY A 267 -29.33 38.42 24.21
CA GLY A 267 -28.26 38.11 23.28
C GLY A 267 -27.15 37.25 23.90
N SER A 268 -26.83 37.49 25.20
CA SER A 268 -25.87 36.63 25.93
C SER A 268 -26.40 35.18 26.08
N LEU A 269 -27.70 35.02 26.38
CA LEU A 269 -28.32 33.69 26.43
C LEU A 269 -28.25 32.96 25.08
N LEU A 270 -28.56 33.67 23.99
CA LEU A 270 -28.49 33.15 22.65
C LEU A 270 -27.05 32.74 22.28
N THR A 271 -26.05 33.59 22.63
CA THR A 271 -24.63 33.29 22.47
C THR A 271 -24.25 31.98 23.18
N ILE A 272 -24.64 31.83 24.46
CA ILE A 272 -24.33 30.60 25.24
C ILE A 272 -25.01 29.38 24.61
N TYR A 273 -26.28 29.48 24.24
CA TYR A 273 -27.03 28.40 23.61
C TYR A 273 -26.32 27.88 22.34
N MET A 274 -25.93 28.78 21.43
CA MET A 274 -25.26 28.42 20.19
C MET A 274 -23.82 27.92 20.40
N ALA A 275 -23.11 28.54 21.36
CA ALA A 275 -21.73 28.18 21.65
C ALA A 275 -21.60 26.85 22.39
N ALA A 276 -22.61 26.43 23.17
CA ALA A 276 -22.58 25.16 23.89
C ALA A 276 -22.48 23.96 22.95
N ASP A 277 -23.19 23.98 21.82
CA ASP A 277 -23.07 22.96 20.80
C ASP A 277 -21.64 22.91 20.20
N ARG A 278 -21.00 24.06 20.06
CA ARG A 278 -19.62 24.18 19.56
C ARG A 278 -18.55 23.74 20.57
N VAL A 279 -18.94 23.35 21.78
CA VAL A 279 -18.08 22.68 22.78
C VAL A 279 -18.37 21.20 22.81
N VAL A 280 -19.63 20.80 22.94
CA VAL A 280 -20.03 19.41 23.18
C VAL A 280 -19.80 18.54 21.94
N THR A 281 -20.30 18.96 20.79
CA THR A 281 -20.18 18.19 19.53
C THR A 281 -18.73 17.94 19.11
N PRO A 282 -17.81 18.94 19.11
CA PRO A 282 -16.40 18.71 18.85
C PRO A 282 -15.73 17.75 19.82
N LEU A 283 -16.04 17.82 21.11
CA LEU A 283 -15.45 16.91 22.11
C LEU A 283 -15.88 15.46 21.88
N ILE A 284 -17.15 15.22 21.57
CA ILE A 284 -17.66 13.89 21.20
C ILE A 284 -16.96 13.40 19.92
N THR A 285 -16.85 14.27 18.92
CA THR A 285 -16.16 13.96 17.66
C THR A 285 -14.69 13.64 17.89
N ALA A 286 -13.98 14.40 18.70
CA ALA A 286 -12.58 14.13 19.04
C ALA A 286 -12.40 12.75 19.70
N ALA A 287 -13.30 12.39 20.63
CA ALA A 287 -13.27 11.09 21.29
C ALA A 287 -13.54 9.93 20.32
N SER A 288 -14.50 10.07 19.41
CA SER A 288 -14.78 9.05 18.38
C SER A 288 -13.63 8.92 17.39
N THR A 289 -13.06 10.04 16.96
CA THR A 289 -11.91 10.11 16.05
C THR A 289 -10.66 9.45 16.66
N TYR A 290 -10.43 9.63 17.96
CA TYR A 290 -9.35 8.95 18.67
C TYR A 290 -9.47 7.42 18.60
N ASN A 291 -10.69 6.87 18.74
CA ASN A 291 -10.92 5.43 18.58
C ASN A 291 -10.61 4.94 17.17
N VAL A 292 -10.94 5.73 16.14
CA VAL A 292 -10.60 5.41 14.75
C VAL A 292 -9.08 5.39 14.54
N ILE A 293 -8.37 6.39 15.09
CA ILE A 293 -6.91 6.45 15.03
C ILE A 293 -6.28 5.22 15.71
N GLN A 294 -6.79 4.79 16.86
CA GLN A 294 -6.29 3.59 17.54
C GLN A 294 -6.52 2.31 16.73
N SER A 295 -7.61 2.22 15.96
CA SER A 295 -7.92 1.01 15.18
C SER A 295 -6.91 0.70 14.08
N ILE A 296 -6.13 1.69 13.63
CA ILE A 296 -5.14 1.53 12.56
C ILE A 296 -3.70 1.29 13.07
N ASP A 297 -3.49 1.26 14.38
CA ASP A 297 -2.14 1.11 14.98
C ASP A 297 -1.34 -0.09 14.44
N PRO A 298 -1.95 -1.27 14.14
CA PRO A 298 -1.23 -2.39 13.52
C PRO A 298 -0.64 -2.03 12.14
N VAL A 299 -1.37 -1.28 11.31
CA VAL A 299 -0.90 -0.85 9.98
C VAL A 299 0.24 0.16 10.11
N LEU A 300 0.12 1.11 11.06
CA LEU A 300 1.19 2.08 11.33
C LEU A 300 2.50 1.41 11.78
N ASN A 301 2.40 0.40 12.64
CA ASN A 301 3.57 -0.34 13.11
C ASN A 301 4.20 -1.17 11.98
N LYS A 302 3.39 -1.79 11.11
CA LYS A 302 3.88 -2.50 9.92
C LYS A 302 4.73 -1.57 9.04
N VAL A 303 4.25 -0.36 8.74
CA VAL A 303 5.00 0.60 7.91
C VAL A 303 6.32 1.03 8.58
N LEU A 304 6.34 1.23 9.89
CA LEU A 304 7.57 1.56 10.61
C LEU A 304 8.62 0.45 10.54
N THR A 305 8.20 -0.82 10.60
CA THR A 305 9.13 -1.97 10.41
C THR A 305 9.60 -2.08 8.97
N LEU A 306 8.76 -1.77 7.98
CA LEU A 306 9.16 -1.73 6.58
C LEU A 306 10.20 -0.63 6.31
N ASN A 307 10.07 0.54 6.93
CA ASN A 307 11.04 1.63 6.77
C ASN A 307 12.44 1.25 7.31
N SER A 308 12.52 0.59 8.46
CA SER A 308 13.82 0.17 9.01
C SER A 308 14.53 -0.85 8.11
N LYS A 309 13.78 -1.74 7.47
CA LYS A 309 14.32 -2.71 6.49
C LYS A 309 14.74 -2.04 5.18
N ALA A 310 14.03 -1.01 4.72
CA ALA A 310 14.38 -0.26 3.51
C ALA A 310 15.71 0.51 3.67
N GLU A 311 15.94 1.12 4.83
CA GLU A 311 17.20 1.81 5.15
C GLU A 311 18.40 0.84 5.17
N GLU A 312 18.20 -0.40 5.63
CA GLU A 312 19.23 -1.45 5.63
C GLU A 312 19.57 -1.91 4.21
N TYR A 313 18.57 -1.95 3.29
CA TYR A 313 18.76 -2.36 1.90
C TYR A 313 19.55 -1.34 1.06
N GLU A 314 19.35 -0.04 1.26
CA GLU A 314 20.09 1.02 0.55
C GLU A 314 21.59 1.03 0.85
N GLN A 315 22.02 0.52 2.01
CA GLN A 315 23.43 0.44 2.39
C GLN A 315 24.19 -0.72 1.72
N LEU A 316 23.50 -1.65 1.06
CA LEU A 316 24.08 -2.88 0.49
C LEU A 316 24.47 -2.76 -1.00
N LEU A 317 24.34 -1.62 -1.64
CA LEU A 317 24.51 -1.43 -3.10
C LEU A 317 25.97 -1.12 -3.55
N GLU A 318 27.01 -1.62 -2.90
CA GLU A 318 28.39 -1.50 -3.40
C GLU A 318 28.78 -2.72 -4.27
N LEU A 319 29.28 -2.45 -5.49
CA LEU A 319 29.68 -3.46 -6.48
C LEU A 319 31.01 -4.13 -6.12
N PRO A 320 31.15 -5.46 -6.22
CA PRO A 320 32.30 -6.20 -5.75
C PRO A 320 33.32 -6.59 -6.86
N THR A 321 34.55 -6.92 -6.42
CA THR A 321 35.68 -7.36 -7.24
C THR A 321 35.73 -8.88 -7.44
N SER A 322 36.22 -9.35 -8.60
CA SER A 322 36.24 -10.74 -9.08
C SER A 322 36.99 -11.77 -8.22
N ARG A 323 36.42 -12.97 -8.03
CA ARG A 323 37.06 -14.17 -7.46
C ARG A 323 36.96 -15.37 -8.43
N GLU A 324 37.85 -16.37 -8.28
CA GLU A 324 37.89 -17.57 -9.15
C GLU A 324 36.68 -18.49 -9.02
N VAL A 325 36.04 -18.56 -7.86
CA VAL A 325 34.85 -19.37 -7.60
C VAL A 325 33.63 -18.46 -7.47
N ILE A 326 32.60 -18.70 -8.29
CA ILE A 326 31.35 -17.93 -8.28
C ILE A 326 30.39 -18.45 -7.22
N LEU A 327 30.27 -19.79 -7.08
CA LEU A 327 29.28 -20.45 -6.26
C LEU A 327 29.79 -21.80 -5.75
N GLU A 328 29.57 -22.11 -4.47
CA GLU A 328 29.92 -23.39 -3.86
C GLU A 328 28.80 -23.89 -2.95
N PHE A 329 28.29 -25.08 -3.21
CA PHE A 329 27.38 -25.82 -2.35
C PHE A 329 28.18 -26.76 -1.47
N LYS A 330 27.90 -26.80 -0.14
CA LYS A 330 28.48 -27.75 0.81
C LYS A 330 27.39 -28.50 1.54
N GLN A 331 27.29 -29.80 1.26
CA GLN A 331 26.32 -30.74 1.85
C GLN A 331 24.90 -30.16 1.87
N THR A 332 24.50 -29.50 0.78
CA THR A 332 23.28 -28.70 0.71
C THR A 332 22.10 -29.54 0.27
N THR A 333 20.99 -29.42 0.98
CA THR A 333 19.70 -30.03 0.60
C THR A 333 18.73 -28.94 0.17
N VAL A 334 18.12 -29.12 -0.99
CA VAL A 334 17.19 -28.17 -1.62
C VAL A 334 15.79 -28.79 -1.72
N GLY A 335 14.77 -28.03 -1.36
CA GLY A 335 13.39 -28.48 -1.37
C GLY A 335 12.45 -27.51 -0.65
N TYR A 336 11.29 -28.03 -0.25
CA TYR A 336 10.30 -27.33 0.57
C TYR A 336 10.16 -28.04 1.92
N GLN A 337 9.58 -27.40 2.95
CA GLN A 337 9.55 -27.85 4.35
C GLN A 337 9.21 -29.35 4.53
N ASP A 338 8.38 -29.93 3.65
CA ASP A 338 7.92 -31.32 3.76
C ASP A 338 8.41 -32.21 2.61
N ASN A 339 9.25 -31.69 1.70
CA ASN A 339 9.69 -32.43 0.52
C ASN A 339 11.10 -32.05 0.09
N GLU A 340 12.08 -32.94 0.37
CA GLU A 340 13.46 -32.82 -0.06
C GLU A 340 13.58 -33.23 -1.53
N LEU A 341 13.91 -32.31 -2.42
CA LEU A 341 13.98 -32.53 -3.86
C LEU A 341 15.38 -32.97 -4.33
N ILE A 342 16.42 -32.31 -3.83
CA ILE A 342 17.81 -32.65 -4.16
C ILE A 342 18.61 -32.64 -2.87
N LYS A 343 19.30 -33.78 -2.59
CA LYS A 343 19.98 -34.02 -1.31
C LYS A 343 21.49 -33.97 -1.46
N ASN A 344 22.16 -33.53 -0.40
CA ASN A 344 23.62 -33.61 -0.24
C ASN A 344 24.37 -33.11 -1.48
N ILE A 345 24.05 -31.88 -1.89
CA ILE A 345 24.72 -31.23 -3.02
C ILE A 345 26.09 -30.78 -2.56
N ASP A 346 27.13 -31.34 -3.19
CA ASP A 346 28.51 -30.86 -3.16
C ASP A 346 28.91 -30.46 -4.58
N PHE A 347 28.92 -29.17 -4.84
CA PHE A 347 29.09 -28.62 -6.18
C PHE A 347 29.76 -27.26 -6.15
N SER A 348 30.74 -27.03 -7.05
CA SER A 348 31.37 -25.73 -7.23
C SER A 348 31.32 -25.30 -8.71
N LEU A 349 31.04 -23.98 -8.89
CA LEU A 349 31.01 -23.32 -10.19
C LEU A 349 32.21 -22.36 -10.29
N GLY A 350 33.11 -22.64 -11.21
CA GLY A 350 34.22 -21.75 -11.56
C GLY A 350 33.79 -20.64 -12.52
N SER A 351 34.62 -19.60 -12.65
CA SER A 351 34.33 -18.38 -13.41
C SER A 351 34.12 -18.56 -14.92
N HIS A 352 34.54 -19.71 -15.49
CA HIS A 352 34.41 -19.99 -16.92
C HIS A 352 33.71 -21.32 -17.22
N ASP A 353 33.23 -22.03 -16.19
CA ASP A 353 32.56 -23.34 -16.38
C ASP A 353 31.30 -23.20 -17.24
N LYS A 354 31.18 -24.08 -18.26
CA LYS A 354 29.97 -24.23 -19.07
C LYS A 354 29.27 -25.52 -18.68
N ILE A 355 28.14 -25.39 -18.01
CA ILE A 355 27.43 -26.50 -17.41
C ILE A 355 26.07 -26.68 -18.07
N LEU A 356 25.80 -27.86 -18.56
CA LEU A 356 24.47 -28.28 -19.00
C LEU A 356 23.77 -29.06 -17.90
N PHE A 357 22.60 -28.57 -17.47
CA PHE A 357 21.78 -29.25 -16.47
C PHE A 357 20.60 -29.97 -17.16
N LYS A 358 20.70 -31.27 -17.31
CA LYS A 358 19.70 -32.09 -17.96
C LYS A 358 18.95 -32.95 -16.94
N ALA A 359 17.67 -32.68 -16.73
CA ALA A 359 16.87 -33.46 -15.80
C ALA A 359 15.38 -33.46 -16.19
N PRO A 360 14.60 -34.53 -15.84
CA PRO A 360 13.18 -34.63 -16.16
C PRO A 360 12.35 -33.48 -15.56
N SER A 361 11.14 -33.28 -16.11
CA SER A 361 10.19 -32.34 -15.49
C SER A 361 9.81 -32.78 -14.08
N GLY A 362 9.67 -31.85 -13.15
CA GLY A 362 9.35 -32.16 -11.75
C GLY A 362 10.52 -32.64 -10.87
N SER A 363 11.74 -32.73 -11.41
CA SER A 363 12.91 -33.19 -10.65
C SER A 363 13.55 -32.16 -9.70
N GLY A 364 13.02 -30.94 -9.63
CA GLY A 364 13.54 -29.91 -8.74
C GLY A 364 14.45 -28.85 -9.40
N LYS A 365 14.59 -28.84 -10.76
CA LYS A 365 15.43 -27.86 -11.48
C LYS A 365 15.13 -26.42 -11.14
N SER A 366 13.86 -26.02 -11.26
CA SER A 366 13.44 -24.64 -10.96
C SER A 366 13.65 -24.28 -9.49
N THR A 367 13.51 -25.27 -8.58
CA THR A 367 13.82 -25.05 -7.16
C THR A 367 15.32 -24.86 -6.95
N PHE A 368 16.15 -25.62 -7.68
CA PHE A 368 17.60 -25.46 -7.65
C PHE A 368 18.02 -24.06 -8.15
N LEU A 369 17.48 -23.60 -9.29
CA LEU A 369 17.72 -22.23 -9.77
C LEU A 369 17.27 -21.17 -8.77
N LYS A 370 16.07 -21.29 -8.22
CA LYS A 370 15.56 -20.36 -7.19
C LYS A 370 16.45 -20.35 -5.95
N THR A 371 17.02 -21.49 -5.60
CA THR A 371 17.96 -21.58 -4.48
C THR A 371 19.29 -20.89 -4.80
N ILE A 372 19.83 -21.06 -6.03
CA ILE A 372 21.01 -20.32 -6.51
C ILE A 372 20.77 -18.81 -6.45
N LEU A 373 19.59 -18.36 -6.88
CA LEU A 373 19.21 -16.94 -6.85
C LEU A 373 18.85 -16.43 -5.44
N GLY A 374 18.89 -17.30 -4.42
CA GLY A 374 18.51 -16.92 -3.05
C GLY A 374 17.03 -16.67 -2.84
N GLU A 375 16.18 -17.05 -3.81
CA GLU A 375 14.72 -16.93 -3.75
C GLU A 375 14.09 -18.02 -2.85
N THR A 376 14.78 -19.15 -2.65
CA THR A 376 14.34 -20.24 -1.77
C THR A 376 15.46 -20.57 -0.78
N GLN A 377 15.09 -20.78 0.50
CA GLN A 377 16.05 -21.16 1.52
C GLN A 377 16.46 -22.63 1.37
N VAL A 378 17.71 -22.95 1.71
CA VAL A 378 18.21 -24.34 1.82
C VAL A 378 17.59 -25.01 3.04
N LEU A 379 17.27 -26.31 2.93
CA LEU A 379 16.78 -27.11 4.06
C LEU A 379 17.92 -27.51 5.01
N SER A 380 19.12 -27.78 4.48
CA SER A 380 20.34 -28.07 5.24
C SER A 380 21.58 -27.73 4.41
N GLY A 381 22.73 -27.62 5.05
CA GLY A 381 23.98 -27.27 4.41
C GLY A 381 24.13 -25.77 4.20
N THR A 382 25.09 -25.35 3.35
CA THR A 382 25.38 -23.94 3.07
C THR A 382 25.68 -23.69 1.60
N ILE A 383 25.31 -22.49 1.12
CA ILE A 383 25.71 -21.99 -0.18
C ILE A 383 26.66 -20.82 0.06
N ASN A 384 27.87 -20.93 -0.44
CA ASN A 384 28.86 -19.85 -0.43
C ASN A 384 28.87 -19.20 -1.81
N TYR A 385 28.56 -17.91 -1.84
CA TYR A 385 28.78 -17.10 -3.04
C TYR A 385 30.17 -16.51 -2.97
N GLY A 386 30.84 -16.44 -4.10
CA GLY A 386 32.19 -15.85 -4.17
C GLY A 386 32.27 -14.39 -3.74
N GLN A 387 31.10 -13.78 -3.52
CA GLN A 387 30.90 -12.40 -3.08
C GLN A 387 29.71 -12.34 -2.10
N GLU A 388 29.64 -11.33 -1.25
CA GLU A 388 28.62 -11.22 -0.20
C GLU A 388 27.16 -11.09 -0.72
N GLN A 389 26.97 -10.67 -1.98
CA GLN A 389 25.64 -10.46 -2.58
C GLN A 389 25.41 -11.41 -3.78
N GLY A 390 24.99 -12.64 -3.49
CA GLY A 390 24.90 -13.71 -4.47
C GLY A 390 24.02 -13.46 -5.72
N ILE A 391 22.92 -12.70 -5.63
CA ILE A 391 21.98 -12.47 -6.76
C ILE A 391 22.62 -11.62 -7.86
N GLU A 392 23.49 -10.68 -7.53
CA GLU A 392 24.13 -9.77 -8.49
C GLU A 392 25.17 -10.44 -9.38
N LEU A 393 25.56 -11.67 -9.06
CA LEU A 393 26.47 -12.49 -9.86
C LEU A 393 25.86 -13.05 -11.13
N PHE A 394 24.53 -13.05 -11.23
CA PHE A 394 23.80 -13.80 -12.24
C PHE A 394 23.05 -12.90 -13.22
N SER A 395 23.21 -13.15 -14.53
CA SER A 395 22.24 -12.80 -15.55
C SER A 395 21.31 -13.99 -15.75
N VAL A 396 20.02 -13.78 -15.86
CA VAL A 396 19.02 -14.86 -15.98
C VAL A 396 18.25 -14.74 -17.28
N VAL A 397 18.16 -15.84 -18.02
CA VAL A 397 17.21 -16.01 -19.12
C VAL A 397 16.15 -16.98 -18.62
N SER A 398 14.97 -16.45 -18.34
CA SER A 398 13.88 -17.18 -17.67
C SER A 398 12.98 -17.92 -18.65
N GLN A 399 12.26 -18.93 -18.16
CA GLN A 399 11.24 -19.64 -18.95
C GLN A 399 10.10 -18.72 -19.41
N HIS A 400 9.79 -17.68 -18.61
CA HIS A 400 8.74 -16.71 -18.87
C HIS A 400 9.30 -15.27 -18.88
N PRO A 401 9.81 -14.80 -20.02
CA PRO A 401 10.39 -13.47 -20.17
C PRO A 401 9.41 -12.35 -19.83
N PHE A 402 9.90 -11.31 -19.15
CA PHE A 402 9.09 -10.15 -18.77
C PHE A 402 9.45 -8.89 -19.58
N ILE A 403 8.42 -8.17 -20.06
CA ILE A 403 8.55 -6.89 -20.76
C ILE A 403 7.75 -5.83 -20.02
N PHE A 404 8.40 -4.71 -19.72
CA PHE A 404 7.75 -3.49 -19.21
C PHE A 404 7.03 -2.76 -20.36
N ASN A 405 5.92 -2.12 -20.05
CA ASN A 405 5.23 -1.21 -20.98
C ASN A 405 5.99 0.13 -21.07
N GLU A 406 7.25 0.04 -21.49
CA GLU A 406 8.20 1.13 -21.67
C GLU A 406 8.97 0.95 -22.97
N THR A 407 9.92 1.84 -23.30
CA THR A 407 10.70 1.78 -24.55
C THR A 407 11.50 0.48 -24.65
N LEU A 408 11.87 0.08 -25.88
CA LEU A 408 12.75 -1.07 -26.10
C LEU A 408 14.11 -0.84 -25.42
N MET A 409 14.65 0.38 -25.48
CA MET A 409 15.89 0.75 -24.77
C MET A 409 15.78 0.51 -23.28
N PHE A 410 14.72 1.01 -22.62
CA PHE A 410 14.47 0.75 -21.20
C PHE A 410 14.40 -0.76 -20.93
N ASN A 411 13.66 -1.51 -21.75
CA ASN A 411 13.51 -2.95 -21.59
C ASN A 411 14.83 -3.72 -21.71
N LEU A 412 15.82 -3.21 -22.41
CA LEU A 412 17.12 -3.84 -22.58
C LEU A 412 18.16 -3.38 -21.55
N THR A 413 18.10 -2.13 -21.10
CA THR A 413 19.15 -1.52 -20.28
C THR A 413 18.72 -1.17 -18.85
N PHE A 414 17.41 -1.11 -18.58
CA PHE A 414 16.84 -0.59 -17.31
C PHE A 414 17.44 0.77 -16.91
N ASP A 415 17.58 1.68 -17.88
CA ASP A 415 18.24 2.99 -17.74
C ASP A 415 19.71 2.95 -17.28
N SER A 416 20.36 1.77 -17.36
CA SER A 416 21.81 1.67 -17.15
C SER A 416 22.56 2.40 -18.27
N PRO A 417 23.77 2.97 -18.01
CA PRO A 417 24.54 3.75 -18.99
C PRO A 417 25.21 2.83 -20.05
N ILE A 418 24.39 2.22 -20.90
CA ILE A 418 24.80 1.36 -22.01
C ILE A 418 24.53 2.12 -23.34
N ASP A 419 25.54 2.16 -24.20
CA ASP A 419 25.43 2.89 -25.48
C ASP A 419 24.45 2.23 -26.43
N GLU A 420 23.65 3.04 -27.15
CA GLU A 420 22.69 2.58 -28.16
C GLU A 420 23.36 1.72 -29.26
N SER A 421 24.60 2.05 -29.65
CA SER A 421 25.37 1.30 -30.64
C SER A 421 25.61 -0.16 -30.20
N ARG A 422 25.91 -0.35 -28.90
CA ARG A 422 26.09 -1.69 -28.34
C ARG A 422 24.78 -2.46 -28.27
N VAL A 423 23.68 -1.78 -27.89
CA VAL A 423 22.34 -2.39 -27.88
C VAL A 423 21.95 -2.87 -29.29
N ILE A 424 22.17 -2.03 -30.31
CA ILE A 424 21.90 -2.38 -31.72
C ILE A 424 22.77 -3.58 -32.18
N GLU A 425 24.04 -3.60 -31.78
CA GLU A 425 24.94 -4.71 -32.08
C GLU A 425 24.42 -6.03 -31.49
N ILE A 426 24.10 -6.04 -30.21
CA ILE A 426 23.59 -7.22 -29.49
C ILE A 426 22.26 -7.69 -30.08
N LEU A 427 21.31 -6.78 -30.40
CA LEU A 427 20.07 -7.14 -31.07
C LEU A 427 20.30 -7.85 -32.40
N ARG A 428 21.29 -7.42 -33.17
CA ARG A 428 21.69 -8.12 -34.43
C ARG A 428 22.25 -9.50 -34.14
N ARG A 429 23.10 -9.64 -33.11
CA ARG A 429 23.70 -10.93 -32.70
C ARG A 429 22.65 -11.95 -32.25
N VAL A 430 21.62 -11.54 -31.52
CA VAL A 430 20.51 -12.44 -31.12
C VAL A 430 19.47 -12.66 -32.23
N GLY A 431 19.73 -12.19 -33.46
CA GLY A 431 18.83 -12.40 -34.60
C GLY A 431 17.62 -11.49 -34.68
N MET A 432 17.61 -10.36 -33.94
CA MET A 432 16.49 -9.40 -33.92
C MET A 432 16.80 -8.16 -34.77
N LYS A 433 17.21 -8.35 -36.03
CA LYS A 433 17.64 -7.27 -36.93
C LYS A 433 16.56 -6.20 -37.17
N HIS A 434 15.29 -6.58 -37.17
CA HIS A 434 14.15 -5.68 -37.38
C HIS A 434 13.94 -4.69 -36.23
N LEU A 435 14.40 -5.02 -35.01
CA LEU A 435 14.39 -4.13 -33.85
C LEU A 435 15.71 -3.36 -33.67
N ALA A 436 16.74 -3.68 -34.42
CA ALA A 436 18.09 -3.16 -34.27
C ALA A 436 18.28 -1.80 -34.97
N THR A 437 17.39 -0.83 -34.73
CA THR A 437 17.43 0.55 -35.25
C THR A 437 17.22 1.56 -34.15
N LYS A 438 17.77 2.78 -34.30
CA LYS A 438 17.60 3.83 -33.29
C LYS A 438 16.13 4.19 -33.04
N GLU A 439 15.31 4.20 -34.08
CA GLU A 439 13.88 4.51 -33.98
C GLU A 439 13.16 3.46 -33.13
N MET A 440 13.45 2.18 -33.35
CA MET A 440 12.86 1.08 -32.58
C MET A 440 13.29 1.08 -31.12
N LEU A 441 14.52 1.49 -30.78
CA LEU A 441 14.97 1.59 -29.40
C LEU A 441 14.11 2.54 -28.57
N HIS A 442 13.63 3.64 -29.14
CA HIS A 442 12.78 4.63 -28.49
C HIS A 442 11.28 4.35 -28.63
N THR A 443 10.91 3.26 -29.33
CA THR A 443 9.52 2.85 -29.48
C THR A 443 9.05 2.15 -28.20
N LYS A 444 7.87 2.55 -27.72
CA LYS A 444 7.24 1.93 -26.55
C LYS A 444 6.74 0.53 -26.89
N MET A 445 7.14 -0.44 -26.07
CA MET A 445 6.76 -1.85 -26.21
C MET A 445 5.41 -2.07 -25.53
N ASP A 446 4.31 -1.86 -26.26
CA ASP A 446 2.96 -2.16 -25.76
C ASP A 446 2.64 -3.64 -26.01
N LYS A 447 2.26 -4.36 -24.97
CA LYS A 447 1.86 -5.78 -25.05
C LYS A 447 0.70 -6.05 -26.01
N GLN A 448 -0.12 -5.03 -26.32
CA GLN A 448 -1.27 -5.14 -27.21
C GLN A 448 -0.91 -4.78 -28.67
N LEU A 449 0.02 -3.84 -28.87
CA LEU A 449 0.39 -3.33 -30.19
C LEU A 449 1.64 -4.02 -30.79
N HIS A 450 2.56 -4.50 -29.94
CA HIS A 450 3.80 -5.16 -30.34
C HIS A 450 3.86 -6.52 -29.69
N SER A 451 3.03 -7.46 -30.16
CA SER A 451 3.08 -8.86 -29.68
C SER A 451 4.33 -9.56 -30.23
N LEU A 452 5.41 -9.50 -29.45
CA LEU A 452 6.58 -10.33 -29.71
C LEU A 452 6.19 -11.80 -29.57
N SER A 453 6.65 -12.63 -30.51
CA SER A 453 6.53 -14.08 -30.39
C SER A 453 7.30 -14.59 -29.16
N GLY A 454 6.94 -15.76 -28.65
CA GLY A 454 7.67 -16.37 -27.51
C GLY A 454 9.18 -16.50 -27.78
N GLY A 455 9.57 -16.78 -29.00
CA GLY A 455 10.97 -16.84 -29.43
C GLY A 455 11.66 -15.46 -29.39
N GLU A 456 10.97 -14.41 -29.82
CA GLU A 456 11.53 -13.06 -29.77
C GLU A 456 11.68 -12.56 -28.34
N LEU A 457 10.76 -12.89 -27.46
CA LEU A 457 10.86 -12.58 -26.02
C LEU A 457 12.09 -13.24 -25.39
N LYS A 458 12.37 -14.53 -25.69
CA LYS A 458 13.57 -15.23 -25.20
C LYS A 458 14.86 -14.62 -25.76
N ARG A 459 14.88 -14.24 -27.06
CA ARG A 459 16.01 -13.52 -27.64
C ARG A 459 16.26 -12.16 -27.01
N LEU A 460 15.20 -11.45 -26.68
CA LEU A 460 15.30 -10.16 -26.00
C LEU A 460 15.89 -10.31 -24.58
N GLU A 461 15.51 -11.35 -23.87
CA GLU A 461 16.03 -11.62 -22.52
C GLU A 461 17.51 -12.06 -22.57
N LEU A 462 17.88 -12.88 -23.57
CA LEU A 462 19.30 -13.17 -23.81
C LEU A 462 20.08 -11.88 -24.18
N ALA A 463 19.50 -10.99 -24.98
CA ALA A 463 20.13 -9.70 -25.28
C ALA A 463 20.39 -8.88 -24.00
N ARG A 464 19.43 -8.84 -23.06
CA ARG A 464 19.66 -8.24 -21.73
C ARG A 464 20.86 -8.87 -21.03
N ALA A 465 20.89 -10.20 -20.94
CA ALA A 465 21.96 -10.92 -20.27
C ALA A 465 23.34 -10.63 -20.87
N LEU A 466 23.42 -10.51 -22.20
CA LEU A 466 24.64 -10.16 -22.92
C LEU A 466 25.06 -8.69 -22.75
N LEU A 467 24.10 -7.78 -22.50
CA LEU A 467 24.38 -6.36 -22.26
C LEU A 467 24.93 -6.11 -20.85
N PHE A 468 24.42 -6.84 -19.84
CA PHE A 468 24.83 -6.68 -18.46
C PHE A 468 26.13 -7.43 -18.09
N GLU A 469 26.54 -8.42 -18.87
CA GLU A 469 27.82 -9.16 -18.73
C GLU A 469 28.15 -9.59 -17.29
N LYS A 470 27.17 -10.16 -16.58
CA LYS A 470 27.37 -10.65 -15.21
C LYS A 470 28.33 -11.86 -15.18
N PRO A 471 28.99 -12.15 -14.05
CA PRO A 471 29.94 -13.27 -13.94
C PRO A 471 29.36 -14.65 -14.34
N CYS A 472 28.06 -14.87 -14.18
CA CYS A 472 27.40 -16.11 -14.53
C CYS A 472 26.08 -15.88 -15.28
N LEU A 473 25.84 -16.66 -16.33
CA LEU A 473 24.60 -16.71 -17.07
C LEU A 473 23.81 -17.96 -16.65
N LEU A 474 22.62 -17.77 -16.12
CA LEU A 474 21.65 -18.84 -15.84
C LEU A 474 20.60 -18.84 -16.94
N VAL A 475 20.40 -20.00 -17.56
CA VAL A 475 19.44 -20.16 -18.65
C VAL A 475 18.43 -21.23 -18.27
N ASP A 476 17.13 -20.90 -18.33
CA ASP A 476 16.04 -21.83 -18.03
C ASP A 476 15.18 -22.06 -19.26
N GLU A 477 15.46 -23.18 -19.98
CA GLU A 477 14.72 -23.62 -21.16
C GLU A 477 14.63 -22.57 -22.30
N ALA A 478 15.72 -21.85 -22.55
CA ALA A 478 15.73 -20.80 -23.57
C ALA A 478 15.52 -21.32 -25.00
N LEU A 479 15.93 -22.54 -25.30
CA LEU A 479 15.83 -23.12 -26.63
C LEU A 479 14.44 -23.73 -26.91
N SER A 480 13.63 -23.95 -25.89
CA SER A 480 12.30 -24.56 -26.00
C SER A 480 11.35 -23.71 -26.85
N GLY A 481 10.73 -24.33 -27.88
CA GLY A 481 9.74 -23.68 -28.74
C GLY A 481 10.32 -22.74 -29.82
N LEU A 482 11.65 -22.79 -30.03
CA LEU A 482 12.32 -22.11 -31.14
C LEU A 482 12.46 -23.03 -32.35
N ASP A 483 12.55 -22.43 -33.54
CA ASP A 483 13.00 -23.16 -34.76
C ASP A 483 14.48 -23.54 -34.66
N ASN A 484 14.89 -24.52 -35.50
CA ASN A 484 16.25 -25.07 -35.44
C ASN A 484 17.37 -24.04 -35.70
N GLU A 485 17.13 -23.04 -36.56
CA GLU A 485 18.11 -22.01 -36.87
C GLU A 485 18.28 -21.04 -35.70
N SER A 486 17.18 -20.55 -35.16
CA SER A 486 17.18 -19.70 -33.96
C SER A 486 17.79 -20.40 -32.74
N SER A 487 17.49 -21.69 -32.54
CA SER A 487 18.07 -22.50 -31.47
C SER A 487 19.57 -22.63 -31.56
N LYS A 488 20.13 -22.84 -32.77
CA LYS A 488 21.58 -22.90 -33.00
C LYS A 488 22.26 -21.57 -32.67
N ILE A 489 21.71 -20.44 -33.18
CA ILE A 489 22.26 -19.10 -32.91
C ILE A 489 22.29 -18.82 -31.40
N LEU A 490 21.20 -19.10 -30.68
CA LEU A 490 21.14 -18.85 -29.24
C LEU A 490 22.08 -19.77 -28.47
N ASN A 491 22.14 -21.05 -28.80
CA ASN A 491 23.04 -21.99 -28.15
C ASN A 491 24.51 -21.59 -28.32
N ASP A 492 24.91 -21.12 -29.51
CA ASP A 492 26.27 -20.64 -29.76
C ASP A 492 26.57 -19.36 -28.91
N LEU A 493 25.62 -18.46 -28.82
CA LEU A 493 25.76 -17.26 -27.97
C LEU A 493 25.88 -17.59 -26.48
N ILE A 494 25.09 -18.56 -26.00
CA ILE A 494 25.14 -19.05 -24.61
C ILE A 494 26.51 -19.63 -24.30
N LYS A 495 27.05 -20.51 -25.19
CA LYS A 495 28.36 -21.13 -25.01
C LYS A 495 29.52 -20.15 -25.10
N THR A 496 29.41 -19.17 -25.98
CA THR A 496 30.45 -18.13 -26.15
C THR A 496 30.36 -17.00 -25.11
N TYR A 497 29.48 -17.10 -24.13
CA TYR A 497 29.40 -16.14 -23.02
C TYR A 497 30.74 -16.07 -22.28
N SER A 498 31.19 -14.89 -21.93
CA SER A 498 32.53 -14.67 -21.32
C SER A 498 32.67 -15.26 -19.90
N GLY A 499 31.60 -15.29 -19.12
CA GLY A 499 31.54 -15.85 -17.77
C GLY A 499 31.13 -17.30 -17.70
N ALA A 500 30.80 -17.78 -16.50
CA ALA A 500 30.23 -19.12 -16.34
C ALA A 500 28.82 -19.22 -16.92
N VAL A 501 28.39 -20.44 -17.22
CA VAL A 501 27.06 -20.74 -17.73
C VAL A 501 26.47 -21.94 -17.00
N ILE A 502 25.25 -21.84 -16.54
CA ILE A 502 24.39 -22.96 -16.16
C ILE A 502 23.18 -22.94 -17.09
N ASP A 503 23.14 -23.87 -18.03
CA ASP A 503 22.08 -23.99 -19.03
C ASP A 503 21.19 -25.18 -18.69
N ILE A 504 19.91 -24.94 -18.47
CA ILE A 504 18.93 -25.96 -18.16
C ILE A 504 18.10 -26.23 -19.40
N GLU A 505 18.22 -27.45 -19.93
CA GLU A 505 17.46 -27.88 -21.09
C GLU A 505 16.86 -29.27 -20.91
N HIS A 506 15.64 -29.46 -21.40
CA HIS A 506 14.95 -30.75 -21.41
C HIS A 506 15.38 -31.63 -22.61
N HIS A 507 15.37 -31.00 -23.77
CA HIS A 507 15.67 -31.65 -25.05
C HIS A 507 16.75 -30.85 -25.77
N ILE A 508 17.94 -31.42 -25.82
CA ILE A 508 19.07 -30.86 -26.54
C ILE A 508 19.67 -31.96 -27.42
N SER A 509 19.98 -31.66 -28.69
CA SER A 509 20.61 -32.60 -29.59
C SER A 509 22.05 -32.86 -29.18
N GLU A 510 22.60 -34.03 -29.55
CA GLU A 510 24.01 -34.37 -29.26
C GLU A 510 24.99 -33.35 -29.84
N GLU A 511 24.71 -32.80 -31.02
CA GLU A 511 25.50 -31.73 -31.64
C GLU A 511 25.54 -30.46 -30.77
N MET A 512 24.42 -30.12 -30.11
CA MET A 512 24.32 -28.97 -29.25
C MET A 512 24.92 -29.19 -27.84
N MET A 513 25.23 -30.43 -27.45
CA MET A 513 25.93 -30.72 -26.19
C MET A 513 27.43 -30.45 -26.27
N VAL A 514 28.01 -30.47 -27.45
CA VAL A 514 29.46 -30.20 -27.66
C VAL A 514 29.77 -28.76 -27.23
N GLY A 515 30.76 -28.60 -26.35
CA GLY A 515 31.20 -27.27 -25.82
C GLY A 515 30.73 -26.94 -24.41
N TYR A 516 30.04 -27.85 -23.71
CA TYR A 516 29.87 -27.81 -22.28
C TYR A 516 30.98 -28.62 -21.60
N ASP A 517 31.48 -28.13 -20.43
CA ASP A 517 32.54 -28.80 -19.68
C ASP A 517 32.01 -29.92 -18.79
N LYS A 518 30.77 -29.75 -18.29
CA LYS A 518 30.11 -30.67 -17.36
C LYS A 518 28.63 -30.83 -17.70
N ILE A 519 28.13 -32.06 -17.56
CA ILE A 519 26.69 -32.34 -17.61
C ILE A 519 26.23 -32.73 -16.19
N ILE A 520 25.26 -32.03 -15.68
CA ILE A 520 24.59 -32.32 -14.40
C ILE A 520 23.27 -33.03 -14.70
N THR A 521 23.02 -34.14 -14.01
CA THR A 521 21.74 -34.85 -14.02
C THR A 521 21.25 -35.11 -12.60
N ILE A 522 19.94 -35.28 -12.42
CA ILE A 522 19.37 -35.70 -11.13
C ILE A 522 18.99 -37.18 -11.24
N LYS A 523 19.52 -38.02 -10.34
CA LYS A 523 19.15 -39.42 -10.15
C LYS A 523 18.91 -39.68 -8.67
N ASP A 524 17.79 -40.30 -8.33
CA ASP A 524 17.42 -40.67 -6.94
C ASP A 524 17.59 -39.50 -5.94
N ASN A 525 17.15 -38.32 -6.35
CA ASN A 525 17.28 -37.07 -5.60
C ASN A 525 18.74 -36.61 -5.30
N HIS A 526 19.73 -37.08 -6.05
CA HIS A 526 21.13 -36.67 -5.95
C HIS A 526 21.62 -36.07 -7.26
N LEU A 527 22.52 -35.09 -7.18
CA LEU A 527 23.22 -34.58 -8.37
C LEU A 527 24.31 -35.57 -8.80
N VAL A 528 24.27 -35.92 -10.09
CA VAL A 528 25.33 -36.69 -10.77
C VAL A 528 26.00 -35.78 -11.77
N ILE A 529 27.31 -35.56 -11.60
CA ILE A 529 28.11 -34.65 -12.42
C ILE A 529 29.04 -35.50 -13.31
N ASN A 530 28.86 -35.40 -14.61
CA ASN A 530 29.72 -36.03 -15.62
C ASN A 530 30.57 -34.97 -16.33
N LYS A 531 31.89 -35.12 -16.32
CA LYS A 531 32.78 -34.28 -17.13
C LYS A 531 32.74 -34.78 -18.59
N MET A 532 32.65 -33.84 -19.53
CA MET A 532 32.76 -34.14 -20.96
C MET A 532 34.22 -34.20 -21.45
#